data_25e66421408ff3670b652789f5659b88
#
_entry.id   25e66421408ff3670b652789f5659b88
#
_cell.length_a   1.000
_cell.length_b   1.000
_cell.length_c   1.000
_cell.angle_alpha   90.00
_cell.angle_beta   90.00
_cell.angle_gamma   90.00
#
_symmetry.space_group_name_H-M   'P 1'
#
loop_
_entity.id
_entity.type
_entity.pdbx_description
1 polymer ?
#
loop_
_entity_poly.entity_id
_entity_poly.type
_entity_poly.pdbx_seq_one_letter_code
_entity_poly.pdbx_strand_id
1 'polypeptide(L)'
;SLKAGCCAVIKKSDVRTPVLFDVLAKEGNIPEHDMFNTFNMGVGMVLTVPAEQADKALEILHANGEPEAYRLGVIAEGEGVELC
;
A
#
# COMPACT_ATOMS: atom_id res chain seq x y z
N SER A 1 -5.20 6.80 -11.27
CA SER A 1 -5.56 5.43 -11.62
C SER A 1 -4.60 4.43 -11.00
N LEU A 2 -5.06 3.20 -10.85
CA LEU A 2 -4.27 2.14 -10.23
C LEU A 2 -3.31 1.53 -11.26
N LYS A 3 -2.13 1.17 -10.79
CA LYS A 3 -1.09 0.62 -11.64
C LYS A 3 -1.09 -0.91 -11.59
N ALA A 4 -1.14 -1.56 -12.75
CA ALA A 4 -1.08 -3.02 -12.83
C ALA A 4 0.22 -3.54 -12.21
N GLY A 5 0.16 -4.71 -11.58
CA GLY A 5 1.31 -5.30 -10.93
C GLY A 5 1.54 -4.81 -9.50
N CYS A 6 0.64 -3.99 -8.99
CA CYS A 6 0.73 -3.48 -7.63
C CYS A 6 -0.35 -4.11 -6.75
N CYS A 7 -0.09 -4.16 -5.47
CA CYS A 7 -1.07 -4.62 -4.48
C CYS A 7 -1.65 -3.41 -3.75
N ALA A 8 -2.97 -3.38 -3.66
CA ALA A 8 -3.66 -2.31 -2.92
C ALA A 8 -3.69 -2.68 -1.45
N VAL A 9 -3.24 -1.75 -0.60
CA VAL A 9 -3.18 -1.94 0.84
C VAL A 9 -3.97 -0.81 1.49
N ILE A 10 -4.84 -1.16 2.43
CA ILE A 10 -5.62 -0.16 3.15
C ILE A 10 -4.95 0.17 4.47
N LYS A 11 -4.76 1.46 4.72
CA LYS A 11 -4.36 1.95 6.03
C LYS A 11 -5.54 2.64 6.69
N LYS A 12 -5.66 2.52 7.99
CA LYS A 12 -6.81 3.07 8.73
C LYS A 12 -6.45 4.15 9.74
N SER A 13 -5.18 4.34 10.02
CA SER A 13 -4.75 5.31 11.03
C SER A 13 -4.64 6.71 10.46
N ASP A 14 -4.35 7.67 11.33
CA ASP A 14 -4.13 9.06 10.95
C ASP A 14 -2.67 9.36 10.58
N VAL A 15 -1.80 8.35 10.54
CA VAL A 15 -0.42 8.57 10.13
C VAL A 15 -0.43 9.08 8.69
N ARG A 16 0.27 10.19 8.45
CA ARG A 16 0.25 10.82 7.13
C ARG A 16 0.93 9.93 6.10
N THR A 17 0.34 9.87 4.91
CA THR A 17 0.85 9.03 3.83
C THR A 17 2.30 9.31 3.46
N PRO A 18 2.77 10.58 3.37
CA PRO A 18 4.20 10.82 3.08
C PRO A 18 5.14 10.21 4.10
N VAL A 19 4.73 10.17 5.37
CA VAL A 19 5.54 9.54 6.42
C VAL A 19 5.65 8.04 6.18
N LEU A 20 4.53 7.40 5.83
CA LEU A 20 4.51 5.98 5.55
C LEU A 20 5.33 5.63 4.32
N PHE A 21 5.25 6.45 3.27
CA PHE A 21 6.05 6.22 2.07
C PHE A 21 7.55 6.30 2.38
N ASP A 22 7.95 7.26 3.22
CA ASP A 22 9.33 7.39 3.62
C ASP A 22 9.82 6.16 4.38
N VAL A 23 9.01 5.66 5.29
CA VAL A 23 9.33 4.46 6.07
C VAL A 23 9.45 3.23 5.16
N LEU A 24 8.51 3.07 4.24
CA LEU A 24 8.53 1.94 3.31
C LEU A 24 9.76 2.01 2.40
N ALA A 25 10.11 3.20 1.94
CA ALA A 25 11.29 3.36 1.09
C ALA A 25 12.56 3.00 1.84
N LYS A 26 12.68 3.46 3.09
CA LYS A 26 13.89 3.24 3.88
C LYS A 26 14.01 1.82 4.42
N GLU A 27 12.93 1.29 4.97
CA GLU A 27 12.98 -0.03 5.60
C GLU A 27 12.75 -1.15 4.62
N GLY A 28 11.98 -0.91 3.57
CA GLY A 28 11.61 -1.93 2.61
C GLY A 28 12.33 -1.85 1.29
N ASN A 29 13.13 -0.81 1.07
CA ASN A 29 13.75 -0.54 -0.24
C ASN A 29 12.71 -0.49 -1.35
N ILE A 30 11.51 0.01 -1.04
CA ILE A 30 10.45 0.14 -2.03
C ILE A 30 10.63 1.50 -2.71
N PRO A 31 10.85 1.53 -4.04
CA PRO A 31 11.02 2.81 -4.71
C PRO A 31 9.77 3.68 -4.58
N GLU A 32 9.96 4.94 -4.23
CA GLU A 32 8.82 5.84 -4.03
C GLU A 32 7.97 5.98 -5.29
N HIS A 33 8.59 5.94 -6.47
CA HIS A 33 7.83 6.05 -7.71
C HIS A 33 6.95 4.83 -7.99
N ASP A 34 7.12 3.75 -7.21
CA ASP A 34 6.28 2.56 -7.30
C ASP A 34 5.18 2.54 -6.25
N MET A 35 5.09 3.58 -5.42
CA MET A 35 4.09 3.68 -4.37
C MET A 35 3.11 4.80 -4.69
N PHE A 36 1.83 4.52 -4.53
CA PHE A 36 0.80 5.50 -4.85
C PHE A 36 -0.24 5.57 -3.75
N ASN A 37 -0.65 6.80 -3.45
CA ASN A 37 -1.78 7.06 -2.58
C ASN A 37 -2.95 7.31 -3.50
N THR A 38 -3.86 6.36 -3.62
CA THR A 38 -4.87 6.42 -4.68
C THR A 38 -6.11 7.22 -4.28
N PHE A 39 -6.78 6.87 -3.18
CA PHE A 39 -7.99 7.60 -2.80
C PHE A 39 -8.44 7.18 -1.40
N ASN A 40 -9.35 7.97 -0.83
CA ASN A 40 -10.05 7.62 0.39
C ASN A 40 -11.20 6.69 0.09
N MET A 41 -11.25 5.59 0.80
CA MET A 41 -12.47 4.80 0.90
C MET A 41 -13.05 5.05 2.27
N GLY A 42 -14.31 4.78 2.49
CA GLY A 42 -14.94 5.07 3.77
C GLY A 42 -14.23 4.47 4.98
N VAL A 43 -13.43 3.45 4.79
CA VAL A 43 -12.72 2.76 5.88
C VAL A 43 -11.27 3.18 6.03
N GLY A 44 -10.75 3.99 5.10
CA GLY A 44 -9.37 4.43 5.19
C GLY A 44 -8.80 4.83 3.85
N MET A 45 -7.50 4.99 3.82
CA MET A 45 -6.77 5.41 2.64
C MET A 45 -6.19 4.19 1.94
N VAL A 46 -6.27 4.15 0.62
CA VAL A 46 -5.69 3.05 -0.17
C VAL A 46 -4.31 3.46 -0.68
N LEU A 47 -3.32 2.65 -0.37
CA LEU A 47 -1.96 2.80 -0.87
C LEU A 47 -1.70 1.65 -1.84
N THR A 48 -0.88 1.88 -2.85
CA THR A 48 -0.45 0.79 -3.72
C THR A 48 1.06 0.61 -3.64
N VAL A 49 1.49 -0.64 -3.61
CA VAL A 49 2.92 -1.01 -3.58
C VAL A 49 3.12 -2.12 -4.61
N PRO A 50 4.36 -2.35 -5.08
CA PRO A 50 4.61 -3.48 -5.96
C PRO A 50 4.15 -4.78 -5.32
N ALA A 51 3.47 -5.63 -6.08
CA ALA A 51 2.84 -6.83 -5.53
C ALA A 51 3.84 -7.77 -4.83
N GLU A 52 5.04 -7.91 -5.40
CA GLU A 52 6.06 -8.78 -4.82
C GLU A 52 6.62 -8.24 -3.51
N GLN A 53 6.32 -7.00 -3.16
CA GLN A 53 6.78 -6.39 -1.92
C GLN A 53 5.66 -6.19 -0.91
N ALA A 54 4.46 -6.69 -1.22
CA ALA A 54 3.29 -6.46 -0.39
C ALA A 54 3.44 -7.02 1.03
N ASP A 55 4.00 -8.23 1.17
CA ASP A 55 4.19 -8.81 2.50
C ASP A 55 5.13 -7.97 3.34
N LYS A 56 6.25 -7.55 2.75
CA LYS A 56 7.21 -6.70 3.44
C LYS A 56 6.60 -5.37 3.80
N ALA A 57 5.86 -4.77 2.87
CA ALA A 57 5.21 -3.49 3.10
C ALA A 57 4.24 -3.57 4.28
N LEU A 58 3.41 -4.62 4.33
CA LEU A 58 2.49 -4.79 5.45
C LEU A 58 3.21 -4.96 6.77
N GLU A 59 4.27 -5.75 6.80
CA GLU A 59 5.05 -5.94 8.02
C GLU A 59 5.59 -4.60 8.53
N ILE A 60 6.13 -3.78 7.62
CA ILE A 60 6.66 -2.48 7.99
C ILE A 60 5.55 -1.55 8.47
N LEU A 61 4.42 -1.53 7.78
CA LEU A 61 3.28 -0.70 8.17
C LEU A 61 2.78 -1.10 9.55
N HIS A 62 2.63 -2.40 9.82
CA HIS A 62 2.20 -2.87 11.13
C HIS A 62 3.13 -2.40 12.25
N ALA A 63 4.42 -2.33 11.97
CA ALA A 63 5.41 -1.90 12.97
C ALA A 63 5.51 -0.38 13.10
N ASN A 64 4.91 0.38 12.20
CA ASN A 64 5.08 1.83 12.13
C ASN A 64 3.78 2.62 12.20
N GLY A 65 2.86 2.18 13.04
CA GLY A 65 1.66 2.95 13.32
C GLY A 65 0.43 2.53 12.54
N GLU A 66 0.51 1.44 11.78
CA GLU A 66 -0.63 0.94 11.02
C GLU A 66 -0.91 -0.53 11.35
N PRO A 67 -1.24 -0.83 12.61
CA PRO A 67 -1.42 -2.24 13.01
C PRO A 67 -2.60 -2.92 12.34
N GLU A 68 -3.53 -2.15 11.79
CA GLU A 68 -4.71 -2.71 11.12
C GLU A 68 -4.63 -2.66 9.61
N ALA A 69 -3.47 -2.29 9.05
CA ALA A 69 -3.31 -2.30 7.59
C ALA A 69 -3.47 -3.73 7.07
N TYR A 70 -4.11 -3.85 5.92
CA TYR A 70 -4.32 -5.16 5.31
C TYR A 70 -4.36 -5.04 3.79
N ARG A 71 -4.13 -6.17 3.13
CA ARG A 71 -4.20 -6.22 1.67
C ARG A 71 -5.65 -6.21 1.21
N LEU A 72 -5.94 -5.36 0.23
CA LEU A 72 -7.24 -5.34 -0.40
C LEU A 72 -7.25 -6.23 -1.64
N GLY A 73 -6.23 -6.12 -2.47
CA GLY A 73 -6.16 -6.92 -3.67
C GLY A 73 -5.01 -6.52 -4.57
N VAL A 74 -4.75 -7.35 -5.56
CA VAL A 74 -3.76 -7.08 -6.59
C VAL A 74 -4.45 -6.40 -7.78
N ILE A 75 -3.76 -5.45 -8.39
CA ILE A 75 -4.31 -4.72 -9.52
C ILE A 75 -3.86 -5.40 -10.79
N ALA A 76 -4.82 -5.89 -11.57
CA ALA A 76 -4.56 -6.57 -12.82
C ALA A 76 -4.89 -5.64 -13.98
N GLU A 77 -4.10 -5.73 -15.04
CA GLU A 77 -4.29 -4.89 -16.22
C GLU A 77 -5.63 -5.21 -16.87
N GLY A 78 -6.47 -4.15 -16.99
CA GLY A 78 -7.75 -4.27 -17.67
C GLY A 78 -8.84 -5.00 -16.89
N GLU A 79 -8.52 -5.54 -15.72
CA GLU A 79 -9.44 -6.39 -14.98
C GLU A 79 -9.89 -5.84 -13.63
N GLY A 80 -9.32 -4.75 -13.19
CA GLY A 80 -9.64 -4.21 -11.86
C GLY A 80 -8.84 -4.92 -10.78
N VAL A 81 -9.41 -5.05 -9.59
CA VAL A 81 -8.69 -5.54 -8.41
C VAL A 81 -9.01 -7.01 -8.16
N GLU A 82 -7.96 -7.81 -7.98
CA GLU A 82 -8.08 -9.21 -7.57
C GLU A 82 -7.45 -9.37 -6.18
N LEU A 83 -7.86 -10.40 -5.45
CA LEU A 83 -7.28 -10.64 -4.13
C LEU A 83 -5.79 -10.99 -4.23
N CYS A 84 -4.99 -10.37 -3.39
CA CYS A 84 -3.55 -10.65 -3.41
C CYS A 84 -3.06 -11.45 -2.19
#